data_0a8327de5f1651b1c2ec3da8c27f8c8f
#
_entry.id   0a8327de5f1651b1c2ec3da8c27f8c8f
#
_cell.length_a   1.000
_cell.length_b   1.000
_cell.length_c   1.000
_cell.angle_alpha   90.00
_cell.angle_beta   90.00
_cell.angle_gamma   90.00
#
_symmetry.space_group_name_H-M   'P 1'
#
loop_
_entity.id
_entity.type
_entity.pdbx_description
1 polymer ?
#
loop_
_entity_poly.entity_id
_entity_poly.type
_entity_poly.pdbx_seq_one_letter_code
_entity_poly.pdbx_strand_id
1 'polypeptide(L)'
;LGKANFMQQSVLPFQPTRRAFLGAVLAFGVSGEAMALTNAQRLVSAARRQVGVTLRYDPAYSVLRFPNGDVDRAKGVCTDVVIRAFRDALGHDLQALVNADMRANFAVYPKNWGLGRPDRNIDHRRVPNLATFWRRQGASLPVTTNPADWRPGDIFTAMVNGRLPHTGIVSDRKDTAGVPLVLHNIGGGTREEDALFDHKLTGHFRWKV
;
A
#
# COMPACT_ATOMS: atom_id res chain seq x y z
N LEU A 1 96.54 -46.23 35.23
CA LEU A 1 95.30 -46.77 34.63
C LEU A 1 94.09 -46.38 35.49
N GLY A 2 93.54 -45.19 35.23
CA GLY A 2 92.42 -44.65 35.96
C GLY A 2 91.26 -44.37 35.02
N LYS A 3 90.09 -44.96 35.25
CA LYS A 3 88.90 -44.65 34.54
C LYS A 3 88.16 -43.57 35.27
N ALA A 4 87.97 -42.41 34.58
CA ALA A 4 87.12 -41.32 35.04
C ALA A 4 85.68 -41.67 34.76
N ASN A 5 84.88 -41.66 35.80
CA ASN A 5 83.41 -41.72 35.72
C ASN A 5 82.86 -40.31 35.41
N PHE A 6 82.21 -40.19 34.29
CA PHE A 6 81.46 -38.97 33.89
C PHE A 6 80.01 -39.04 34.41
N MET A 7 79.70 -38.17 35.35
CA MET A 7 78.30 -38.00 35.85
C MET A 7 77.49 -37.28 34.79
N GLN A 8 76.47 -37.94 34.31
CA GLN A 8 75.50 -37.41 33.37
C GLN A 8 74.39 -36.67 34.15
N GLN A 9 74.43 -35.34 34.08
CA GLN A 9 73.32 -34.54 34.60
C GLN A 9 72.16 -34.59 33.62
N SER A 10 71.01 -35.08 34.09
CA SER A 10 69.74 -35.08 33.37
C SER A 10 69.10 -33.67 33.44
N VAL A 11 69.02 -33.01 32.29
CA VAL A 11 68.27 -31.76 32.13
C VAL A 11 66.79 -32.08 31.86
N LEU A 12 65.92 -31.69 32.76
CA LEU A 12 64.48 -31.79 32.58
C LEU A 12 63.99 -30.76 31.57
N PRO A 13 63.12 -31.09 30.63
CA PRO A 13 62.58 -30.12 29.70
C PRO A 13 61.51 -29.23 30.33
N PHE A 14 61.70 -27.94 30.12
CA PHE A 14 60.73 -26.86 30.47
C PHE A 14 59.47 -27.02 29.64
N GLN A 15 58.33 -27.28 30.27
CA GLN A 15 57.02 -27.27 29.59
C GLN A 15 56.38 -25.91 29.75
N PRO A 16 56.06 -25.20 28.63
CA PRO A 16 55.29 -23.96 28.70
C PRO A 16 53.80 -24.28 28.91
N THR A 17 53.26 -23.80 30.02
CA THR A 17 51.81 -23.84 30.30
C THR A 17 51.10 -22.93 29.32
N ARG A 18 50.30 -23.52 28.40
CA ARG A 18 49.36 -22.81 27.56
C ARG A 18 48.17 -22.28 28.40
N ARG A 19 48.23 -21.00 28.77
CA ARG A 19 47.05 -20.30 29.25
C ARG A 19 46.13 -20.08 28.06
N ALA A 20 45.04 -20.86 27.98
CA ALA A 20 43.95 -20.63 27.06
C ALA A 20 43.18 -19.35 27.48
N PHE A 21 43.38 -18.26 26.73
CA PHE A 21 42.48 -17.13 26.80
C PHE A 21 41.16 -17.54 26.09
N LEU A 22 40.15 -17.88 26.88
CA LEU A 22 38.76 -17.91 26.39
C LEU A 22 38.29 -16.46 26.23
N GLY A 23 38.46 -15.91 25.03
CA GLY A 23 37.78 -14.68 24.64
C GLY A 23 36.29 -14.98 24.45
N ALA A 24 35.46 -14.62 25.41
CA ALA A 24 34.00 -14.62 25.22
C ALA A 24 33.65 -13.49 24.24
N VAL A 25 33.37 -13.85 22.98
CA VAL A 25 32.76 -12.94 22.01
C VAL A 25 31.27 -12.84 22.37
N LEU A 26 30.90 -11.79 23.09
CA LEU A 26 29.50 -11.39 23.25
C LEU A 26 28.99 -10.91 21.90
N ALA A 27 28.38 -11.81 21.13
CA ALA A 27 27.60 -11.45 19.96
C ALA A 27 26.32 -10.74 20.45
N PHE A 28 26.32 -9.40 20.44
CA PHE A 28 25.09 -8.63 20.55
C PHE A 28 24.27 -8.90 19.27
N GLY A 29 23.41 -9.90 19.32
CA GLY A 29 22.38 -10.08 18.34
C GLY A 29 21.39 -8.93 18.45
N VAL A 30 21.51 -7.92 17.59
CA VAL A 30 20.47 -6.92 17.39
C VAL A 30 19.33 -7.66 16.66
N SER A 31 18.42 -8.25 17.43
CA SER A 31 17.13 -8.73 16.92
C SER A 31 16.30 -7.48 16.59
N GLY A 32 16.50 -6.95 15.38
CA GLY A 32 15.61 -5.96 14.82
C GLY A 32 14.24 -6.62 14.61
N GLU A 33 13.33 -6.48 15.57
CA GLU A 33 11.93 -6.81 15.33
C GLU A 33 11.46 -5.95 14.16
N ALA A 34 11.25 -6.58 13.00
CA ALA A 34 10.64 -5.91 11.86
C ALA A 34 9.22 -5.51 12.28
N MET A 35 9.01 -4.23 12.58
CA MET A 35 7.67 -3.72 12.90
C MET A 35 6.74 -4.05 11.74
N ALA A 36 5.62 -4.71 12.06
CA ALA A 36 4.60 -5.02 11.07
C ALA A 36 4.08 -3.72 10.43
N LEU A 37 3.96 -3.73 9.09
CA LEU A 37 3.43 -2.58 8.35
C LEU A 37 2.01 -2.24 8.82
N THR A 38 1.76 -0.97 9.03
CA THR A 38 0.39 -0.47 9.27
C THR A 38 -0.50 -0.73 8.05
N ASN A 39 -1.80 -0.77 8.24
CA ASN A 39 -2.73 -0.95 7.13
C ASN A 39 -2.62 0.16 6.07
N ALA A 40 -2.33 1.40 6.47
CA ALA A 40 -2.03 2.49 5.56
C ALA A 40 -0.79 2.21 4.69
N GLN A 41 0.30 1.75 5.30
CA GLN A 41 1.52 1.36 4.57
C GLN A 41 1.29 0.16 3.65
N ARG A 42 0.51 -0.82 4.09
CA ARG A 42 0.10 -1.97 3.26
C ARG A 42 -0.71 -1.52 2.04
N LEU A 43 -1.66 -0.58 2.23
CA LEU A 43 -2.50 -0.04 1.18
C LEU A 43 -1.66 0.70 0.12
N VAL A 44 -0.78 1.60 0.55
CA VAL A 44 0.16 2.32 -0.32
C VAL A 44 1.06 1.34 -1.08
N SER A 45 1.63 0.35 -0.39
CA SER A 45 2.46 -0.67 -1.01
C SER A 45 1.71 -1.48 -2.07
N ALA A 46 0.45 -1.86 -1.81
CA ALA A 46 -0.39 -2.60 -2.76
C ALA A 46 -0.76 -1.74 -3.98
N ALA A 47 -1.03 -0.45 -3.80
CA ALA A 47 -1.25 0.47 -4.91
C ALA A 47 0.02 0.63 -5.76
N ARG A 48 1.19 0.80 -5.12
CA ARG A 48 2.49 0.97 -5.79
C ARG A 48 2.90 -0.25 -6.61
N ARG A 49 2.56 -1.48 -6.15
CA ARG A 49 2.82 -2.71 -6.93
C ARG A 49 2.07 -2.77 -8.27
N GLN A 50 1.09 -1.90 -8.50
CA GLN A 50 0.38 -1.81 -9.77
C GLN A 50 1.10 -0.94 -10.80
N VAL A 51 2.11 -0.15 -10.39
CA VAL A 51 2.98 0.61 -11.32
C VAL A 51 3.78 -0.38 -12.15
N GLY A 52 3.75 -0.21 -13.47
CA GLY A 52 4.38 -1.15 -14.42
C GLY A 52 3.59 -2.44 -14.65
N VAL A 53 2.49 -2.68 -13.92
CA VAL A 53 1.58 -3.82 -14.14
C VAL A 53 0.32 -3.37 -14.88
N THR A 54 -0.37 -2.34 -14.36
CA THR A 54 -1.51 -1.73 -15.07
C THR A 54 -0.97 -0.67 -16.02
N LEU A 55 -0.98 -1.00 -17.32
CA LEU A 55 -0.31 -0.21 -18.36
C LEU A 55 -1.27 0.64 -19.18
N ARG A 56 -2.58 0.37 -19.13
CA ARG A 56 -3.58 1.01 -19.96
C ARG A 56 -4.80 1.45 -19.16
N TYR A 57 -5.38 2.57 -19.58
CA TYR A 57 -6.69 3.01 -19.11
C TYR A 57 -7.78 2.39 -19.97
N ASP A 58 -8.69 1.61 -19.36
CA ASP A 58 -9.78 0.95 -20.06
C ASP A 58 -11.09 1.08 -19.27
N PRO A 59 -12.00 2.01 -19.67
CA PRO A 59 -13.27 2.22 -19.01
C PRO A 59 -14.38 1.28 -19.53
N ALA A 60 -14.09 0.33 -20.41
CA ALA A 60 -15.08 -0.54 -21.01
C ALA A 60 -15.86 -1.33 -19.95
N TYR A 61 -17.17 -1.45 -20.16
CA TYR A 61 -17.99 -2.31 -19.33
C TYR A 61 -17.57 -3.78 -19.51
N SER A 62 -17.49 -4.48 -18.40
CA SER A 62 -17.16 -5.92 -18.37
C SER A 62 -18.07 -6.64 -17.40
N VAL A 63 -18.53 -7.82 -17.80
CA VAL A 63 -19.20 -8.75 -16.87
C VAL A 63 -18.12 -9.39 -15.99
N LEU A 64 -18.21 -9.14 -14.70
CA LEU A 64 -17.22 -9.58 -13.73
C LEU A 64 -17.74 -10.75 -12.90
N ARG A 65 -16.83 -11.63 -12.48
CA ARG A 65 -17.14 -12.57 -11.41
C ARG A 65 -17.63 -11.81 -10.17
N PHE A 66 -18.43 -12.42 -9.36
CA PHE A 66 -18.87 -11.88 -8.07
C PHE A 66 -18.85 -12.97 -7.01
N PRO A 67 -18.28 -12.75 -5.82
CA PRO A 67 -17.46 -11.61 -5.42
C PRO A 67 -16.05 -11.63 -6.02
N ASN A 68 -15.25 -10.61 -5.71
CA ASN A 68 -13.83 -10.48 -6.09
C ASN A 68 -13.59 -10.43 -7.61
N GLY A 69 -14.56 -9.89 -8.38
CA GLY A 69 -14.36 -9.66 -9.81
C GLY A 69 -13.32 -8.57 -10.08
N ASP A 70 -12.53 -8.75 -11.13
CA ASP A 70 -11.56 -7.78 -11.62
C ASP A 70 -11.48 -7.88 -13.14
N VAL A 71 -11.07 -6.81 -13.79
CA VAL A 71 -10.62 -6.84 -15.17
C VAL A 71 -9.15 -7.29 -15.20
N ASP A 72 -8.65 -7.65 -16.39
CA ASP A 72 -7.22 -7.97 -16.56
C ASP A 72 -6.34 -6.88 -15.92
N ARG A 73 -5.37 -7.29 -15.08
CA ARG A 73 -4.52 -6.35 -14.33
C ARG A 73 -3.63 -5.47 -15.21
N ALA A 74 -3.38 -5.85 -16.46
CA ALA A 74 -2.67 -5.00 -17.42
C ALA A 74 -3.45 -3.75 -17.82
N LYS A 75 -4.74 -3.67 -17.48
CA LYS A 75 -5.64 -2.56 -17.78
C LYS A 75 -6.54 -2.21 -16.60
N GLY A 76 -7.11 -1.03 -16.60
CA GLY A 76 -8.06 -0.58 -15.58
C GLY A 76 -8.27 0.91 -15.62
N VAL A 77 -9.10 1.40 -14.70
CA VAL A 77 -9.35 2.84 -14.50
C VAL A 77 -8.83 3.27 -13.12
N CYS A 78 -9.02 4.55 -12.77
CA CYS A 78 -8.57 5.09 -11.48
C CYS A 78 -9.11 4.32 -10.27
N THR A 79 -10.37 3.89 -10.30
CA THR A 79 -10.98 3.10 -9.23
C THR A 79 -10.39 1.70 -9.10
N ASP A 80 -9.92 1.08 -10.20
CA ASP A 80 -9.32 -0.26 -10.15
C ASP A 80 -8.01 -0.25 -9.34
N VAL A 81 -7.25 0.87 -9.35
CA VAL A 81 -6.07 1.05 -8.50
C VAL A 81 -6.45 0.94 -7.02
N VAL A 82 -7.53 1.62 -6.61
CA VAL A 82 -8.02 1.61 -5.24
C VAL A 82 -8.62 0.25 -4.88
N ILE A 83 -9.49 -0.31 -5.72
CA ILE A 83 -10.16 -1.60 -5.51
C ILE A 83 -9.12 -2.71 -5.28
N ARG A 84 -8.11 -2.77 -6.15
CA ARG A 84 -7.03 -3.77 -6.06
C ARG A 84 -6.17 -3.56 -4.82
N ALA A 85 -5.87 -2.31 -4.47
CA ALA A 85 -5.10 -2.02 -3.27
C ALA A 85 -5.84 -2.47 -2.00
N PHE A 86 -7.15 -2.22 -1.89
CA PHE A 86 -7.97 -2.69 -0.77
C PHE A 86 -8.02 -4.21 -0.68
N ARG A 87 -8.18 -4.88 -1.82
CA ARG A 87 -8.20 -6.34 -1.89
C ARG A 87 -6.86 -6.95 -1.49
N ASP A 88 -5.77 -6.47 -2.12
CA ASP A 88 -4.44 -7.07 -2.00
C ASP A 88 -3.77 -6.76 -0.64
N ALA A 89 -4.12 -5.62 -0.02
CA ALA A 89 -3.55 -5.20 1.26
C ALA A 89 -4.38 -5.63 2.48
N LEU A 90 -5.71 -5.53 2.36
CA LEU A 90 -6.63 -5.60 3.49
C LEU A 90 -7.61 -6.77 3.39
N GLY A 91 -7.65 -7.48 2.27
CA GLY A 91 -8.66 -8.52 2.00
C GLY A 91 -10.07 -7.95 1.78
N HIS A 92 -10.23 -6.66 1.58
CA HIS A 92 -11.53 -6.02 1.41
C HIS A 92 -11.98 -6.05 -0.06
N ASP A 93 -13.06 -6.74 -0.33
CA ASP A 93 -13.71 -6.74 -1.64
C ASP A 93 -14.67 -5.55 -1.78
N LEU A 94 -14.18 -4.43 -2.36
CA LEU A 94 -15.02 -3.25 -2.59
C LEU A 94 -16.18 -3.52 -3.55
N GLN A 95 -16.10 -4.52 -4.45
CA GLN A 95 -17.22 -4.92 -5.28
C GLN A 95 -18.38 -5.42 -4.42
N ALA A 96 -18.10 -6.34 -3.51
CA ALA A 96 -19.11 -6.92 -2.62
C ALA A 96 -19.61 -5.90 -1.61
N LEU A 97 -18.74 -5.13 -0.98
CA LEU A 97 -19.09 -4.13 0.04
C LEU A 97 -19.97 -3.02 -0.53
N VAL A 98 -19.60 -2.43 -1.67
CA VAL A 98 -20.40 -1.40 -2.35
C VAL A 98 -21.72 -1.95 -2.82
N ASN A 99 -21.75 -3.16 -3.40
CA ASN A 99 -23.00 -3.78 -3.86
C ASN A 99 -23.96 -4.05 -2.70
N ALA A 100 -23.47 -4.54 -1.56
CA ALA A 100 -24.28 -4.78 -0.37
C ALA A 100 -24.87 -3.48 0.18
N ASP A 101 -24.07 -2.43 0.33
CA ASP A 101 -24.53 -1.13 0.82
C ASP A 101 -25.52 -0.47 -0.16
N MET A 102 -25.27 -0.55 -1.48
CA MET A 102 -26.18 -0.03 -2.49
C MET A 102 -27.52 -0.78 -2.51
N ARG A 103 -27.53 -2.08 -2.32
CA ARG A 103 -28.79 -2.85 -2.25
C ARG A 103 -29.66 -2.43 -1.08
N ALA A 104 -29.04 -2.13 0.05
CA ALA A 104 -29.77 -1.67 1.25
C ALA A 104 -30.16 -0.19 1.18
N ASN A 105 -29.43 0.63 0.43
CA ASN A 105 -29.51 2.09 0.49
C ASN A 105 -29.49 2.75 -0.91
N PHE A 106 -30.07 2.11 -1.93
CA PHE A 106 -29.96 2.55 -3.31
C PHE A 106 -30.41 4.01 -3.55
N ALA A 107 -31.38 4.49 -2.78
CA ALA A 107 -31.91 5.84 -2.90
C ALA A 107 -30.87 6.95 -2.67
N VAL A 108 -29.85 6.73 -1.80
CA VAL A 108 -28.85 7.73 -1.45
C VAL A 108 -27.65 7.76 -2.40
N TYR A 109 -27.55 6.79 -3.31
CA TYR A 109 -26.50 6.75 -4.31
C TYR A 109 -26.81 7.59 -5.53
N PRO A 110 -25.78 8.16 -6.21
CA PRO A 110 -25.97 8.96 -7.41
C PRO A 110 -26.76 8.24 -8.51
N LYS A 111 -27.67 8.96 -9.16
CA LYS A 111 -28.54 8.45 -10.24
C LYS A 111 -28.00 8.78 -11.65
N ASN A 112 -26.74 9.15 -11.77
CA ASN A 112 -26.12 9.67 -13.00
C ASN A 112 -26.22 8.72 -14.20
N TRP A 113 -26.51 7.44 -13.98
CA TRP A 113 -26.54 6.41 -15.04
C TRP A 113 -27.95 5.87 -15.31
N GLY A 114 -28.99 6.45 -14.70
CA GLY A 114 -30.38 6.06 -14.95
C GLY A 114 -30.75 4.64 -14.52
N LEU A 115 -29.92 3.98 -13.68
CA LEU A 115 -30.20 2.63 -13.24
C LEU A 115 -31.28 2.59 -12.17
N GLY A 116 -32.21 1.62 -12.28
CA GLY A 116 -33.26 1.36 -11.28
C GLY A 116 -32.81 0.42 -10.16
N ARG A 117 -31.65 -0.19 -10.29
CA ARG A 117 -31.07 -1.16 -9.33
C ARG A 117 -29.55 -1.16 -9.40
N PRO A 118 -28.86 -1.67 -8.36
CA PRO A 118 -27.41 -1.83 -8.39
C PRO A 118 -26.93 -2.77 -9.49
N ASP A 119 -25.81 -2.41 -10.11
CA ASP A 119 -25.06 -3.24 -11.06
C ASP A 119 -23.71 -3.64 -10.48
N ARG A 120 -23.59 -4.89 -10.03
CA ARG A 120 -22.38 -5.45 -9.40
C ARG A 120 -21.15 -5.45 -10.29
N ASN A 121 -21.31 -5.27 -11.61
CA ASN A 121 -20.18 -5.27 -12.54
C ASN A 121 -19.46 -3.92 -12.62
N ILE A 122 -20.18 -2.81 -12.32
CA ILE A 122 -19.64 -1.47 -12.58
C ILE A 122 -19.76 -0.50 -11.40
N ASP A 123 -20.67 -0.69 -10.47
CA ASP A 123 -20.95 0.32 -9.44
C ASP A 123 -19.74 0.63 -8.55
N HIS A 124 -18.96 -0.38 -8.16
CA HIS A 124 -17.71 -0.20 -7.41
C HIS A 124 -16.60 0.46 -8.23
N ARG A 125 -16.70 0.49 -9.56
CA ARG A 125 -15.76 1.14 -10.48
C ARG A 125 -16.16 2.60 -10.79
N ARG A 126 -17.18 3.14 -10.12
CA ARG A 126 -17.67 4.51 -10.29
C ARG A 126 -17.26 5.36 -9.11
N VAL A 127 -16.42 6.39 -9.35
CA VAL A 127 -15.91 7.30 -8.30
C VAL A 127 -17.03 7.89 -7.43
N PRO A 128 -18.15 8.41 -7.96
CA PRO A 128 -19.23 8.93 -7.13
C PRO A 128 -19.86 7.90 -6.19
N ASN A 129 -19.95 6.63 -6.62
CA ASN A 129 -20.48 5.55 -5.79
C ASN A 129 -19.49 5.20 -4.65
N LEU A 130 -18.19 5.08 -4.96
CA LEU A 130 -17.16 4.86 -3.93
C LEU A 130 -17.13 6.01 -2.93
N ALA A 131 -17.19 7.27 -3.38
CA ALA A 131 -17.24 8.43 -2.50
C ALA A 131 -18.48 8.40 -1.58
N THR A 132 -19.65 7.97 -2.10
CA THR A 132 -20.85 7.79 -1.29
C THR A 132 -20.68 6.67 -0.28
N PHE A 133 -20.13 5.53 -0.70
CA PHE A 133 -19.82 4.42 0.18
C PHE A 133 -18.91 4.86 1.34
N TRP A 134 -17.77 5.50 1.06
CA TRP A 134 -16.85 5.93 2.11
C TRP A 134 -17.46 6.95 3.07
N ARG A 135 -18.29 7.91 2.58
CA ARG A 135 -19.04 8.82 3.45
C ARG A 135 -19.95 8.06 4.41
N ARG A 136 -20.68 7.09 3.90
CA ARG A 136 -21.60 6.26 4.69
C ARG A 136 -20.87 5.38 5.72
N GLN A 137 -19.64 4.96 5.41
CA GLN A 137 -18.76 4.25 6.35
C GLN A 137 -18.05 5.17 7.35
N GLY A 138 -18.35 6.47 7.36
CA GLY A 138 -17.74 7.43 8.29
C GLY A 138 -16.27 7.72 8.02
N ALA A 139 -15.80 7.46 6.79
CA ALA A 139 -14.40 7.67 6.41
C ALA A 139 -14.09 9.11 5.97
N SER A 140 -15.06 10.00 5.85
CA SER A 140 -14.88 11.36 5.34
C SER A 140 -14.05 12.23 6.27
N LEU A 141 -13.17 13.02 5.66
CA LEU A 141 -12.41 14.09 6.27
C LEU A 141 -12.69 15.42 5.56
N PRO A 142 -12.36 16.58 6.18
CA PRO A 142 -12.39 17.86 5.49
C PRO A 142 -11.49 17.84 4.25
N VAL A 143 -11.99 18.40 3.15
CA VAL A 143 -11.21 18.61 1.93
C VAL A 143 -10.40 19.88 2.08
N THR A 144 -9.08 19.77 2.04
CA THR A 144 -8.16 20.92 2.16
C THR A 144 -7.10 20.89 1.06
N THR A 145 -6.44 22.02 0.83
CA THR A 145 -5.26 22.12 -0.03
C THR A 145 -3.96 22.18 0.78
N ASN A 146 -4.04 22.02 2.12
CA ASN A 146 -2.86 21.92 2.97
C ASN A 146 -2.26 20.50 2.90
N PRO A 147 -1.03 20.33 2.40
CA PRO A 147 -0.39 19.01 2.29
C PRO A 147 -0.28 18.25 3.61
N ALA A 148 -0.20 18.97 4.74
CA ALA A 148 -0.05 18.36 6.08
C ALA A 148 -1.30 17.58 6.55
N ASP A 149 -2.47 17.84 5.96
CA ASP A 149 -3.72 17.17 6.33
C ASP A 149 -3.83 15.78 5.68
N TRP A 150 -3.06 15.53 4.63
CA TRP A 150 -3.06 14.30 3.85
C TRP A 150 -2.02 13.32 4.36
N ARG A 151 -2.45 12.09 4.64
CA ARG A 151 -1.59 11.01 5.16
C ARG A 151 -1.47 9.88 4.17
N PRO A 152 -0.38 9.11 4.21
CA PRO A 152 -0.25 7.89 3.43
C PRO A 152 -1.46 6.96 3.61
N GLY A 153 -2.01 6.47 2.49
CA GLY A 153 -3.18 5.59 2.48
C GLY A 153 -4.53 6.32 2.47
N ASP A 154 -4.55 7.65 2.57
CA ASP A 154 -5.78 8.41 2.33
C ASP A 154 -6.22 8.26 0.87
N ILE A 155 -7.52 8.37 0.65
CA ILE A 155 -8.12 8.32 -0.68
C ILE A 155 -8.62 9.71 -1.01
N PHE A 156 -8.25 10.22 -2.17
CA PHE A 156 -8.80 11.46 -2.68
C PHE A 156 -9.82 11.21 -3.79
N THR A 157 -10.76 12.13 -3.96
CA THR A 157 -11.53 12.26 -5.20
C THR A 157 -11.40 13.67 -5.74
N ALA A 158 -11.38 13.80 -7.07
CA ALA A 158 -11.23 15.07 -7.78
C ALA A 158 -12.06 15.10 -9.06
N MET A 159 -12.15 16.27 -9.68
CA MET A 159 -12.79 16.47 -10.99
C MET A 159 -11.75 16.90 -12.00
N VAL A 160 -11.30 15.97 -12.84
CA VAL A 160 -10.37 16.25 -13.95
C VAL A 160 -11.06 17.14 -14.97
N ASN A 161 -10.43 18.28 -15.27
CA ASN A 161 -10.97 19.30 -16.19
C ASN A 161 -12.42 19.71 -15.85
N GLY A 162 -12.78 19.66 -14.55
CA GLY A 162 -14.11 20.02 -14.06
C GLY A 162 -15.24 19.08 -14.43
N ARG A 163 -14.97 17.94 -15.09
CA ARG A 163 -16.01 17.06 -15.64
C ARG A 163 -15.86 15.58 -15.31
N LEU A 164 -14.65 15.05 -15.28
CA LEU A 164 -14.41 13.62 -15.12
C LEU A 164 -14.06 13.29 -13.66
N PRO A 165 -14.90 12.52 -12.96
CA PRO A 165 -14.58 12.08 -11.61
C PRO A 165 -13.33 11.20 -11.60
N HIS A 166 -12.42 11.47 -10.68
CA HIS A 166 -11.14 10.80 -10.54
C HIS A 166 -10.86 10.44 -9.09
N THR A 167 -10.01 9.44 -8.84
CA THR A 167 -9.59 9.01 -7.51
C THR A 167 -8.22 8.35 -7.53
N GLY A 168 -7.59 8.28 -6.37
CA GLY A 168 -6.36 7.56 -6.15
C GLY A 168 -6.05 7.46 -4.67
N ILE A 169 -4.85 6.98 -4.35
CA ILE A 169 -4.36 6.76 -2.99
C ILE A 169 -3.16 7.69 -2.76
N VAL A 170 -3.15 8.39 -1.63
CA VAL A 170 -2.04 9.24 -1.20
C VAL A 170 -0.85 8.37 -0.83
N SER A 171 0.31 8.68 -1.40
CA SER A 171 1.57 7.98 -1.18
C SER A 171 2.23 8.38 0.15
N ASP A 172 3.20 7.58 0.57
CA ASP A 172 4.17 7.90 1.64
C ASP A 172 5.38 8.69 1.13
N ARG A 173 5.47 8.92 -0.19
CA ARG A 173 6.48 9.75 -0.83
C ARG A 173 5.93 11.15 -1.07
N LYS A 174 6.85 12.13 -1.10
CA LYS A 174 6.55 13.54 -1.32
C LYS A 174 7.44 14.08 -2.43
N ASP A 175 6.97 15.16 -3.05
CA ASP A 175 7.78 15.97 -3.92
C ASP A 175 8.79 16.83 -3.14
N THR A 176 9.53 17.68 -3.84
CA THR A 176 10.53 18.61 -3.26
C THR A 176 9.91 19.73 -2.43
N ALA A 177 8.62 20.03 -2.62
CA ALA A 177 7.87 21.02 -1.86
C ALA A 177 7.17 20.42 -0.62
N GLY A 178 7.27 19.11 -0.42
CA GLY A 178 6.66 18.39 0.69
C GLY A 178 5.20 17.98 0.43
N VAL A 179 4.72 18.10 -0.82
CA VAL A 179 3.39 17.63 -1.23
C VAL A 179 3.41 16.12 -1.41
N PRO A 180 2.46 15.36 -0.81
CA PRO A 180 2.39 13.93 -1.03
C PRO A 180 2.12 13.59 -2.50
N LEU A 181 2.88 12.63 -3.03
CA LEU A 181 2.57 12.01 -4.32
C LEU A 181 1.27 11.21 -4.24
N VAL A 182 0.71 10.85 -5.37
CA VAL A 182 -0.48 10.00 -5.45
C VAL A 182 -0.26 8.80 -6.36
N LEU A 183 -0.93 7.71 -6.02
CA LEU A 183 -0.97 6.47 -6.79
C LEU A 183 -2.33 6.38 -7.47
N HIS A 184 -2.34 6.54 -8.79
CA HIS A 184 -3.57 6.59 -9.57
C HIS A 184 -3.35 6.12 -11.02
N ASN A 185 -4.45 6.05 -11.81
CA ASN A 185 -4.40 5.86 -13.26
C ASN A 185 -5.31 6.91 -13.91
N ILE A 186 -4.72 7.89 -14.59
CA ILE A 186 -5.45 8.99 -15.26
C ILE A 186 -5.38 8.89 -16.80
N GLY A 187 -4.85 7.78 -17.34
CA GLY A 187 -4.77 7.58 -18.77
C GLY A 187 -3.65 6.64 -19.23
N GLY A 188 -2.45 6.81 -18.72
CA GLY A 188 -1.24 6.09 -19.15
C GLY A 188 -0.86 4.88 -18.28
N GLY A 189 -1.80 4.21 -17.63
CA GLY A 189 -1.52 3.16 -16.64
C GLY A 189 -1.36 3.72 -15.23
N THR A 190 -1.10 2.81 -14.27
CA THR A 190 -0.89 3.22 -12.88
C THR A 190 0.46 3.90 -12.72
N ARG A 191 0.46 5.07 -12.07
CA ARG A 191 1.65 5.88 -11.78
C ARG A 191 1.66 6.35 -10.34
N GLU A 192 2.84 6.70 -9.85
CA GLU A 192 3.07 7.45 -8.61
C GLU A 192 3.67 8.79 -9.02
N GLU A 193 2.89 9.86 -8.89
CA GLU A 193 3.27 11.18 -9.39
C GLU A 193 2.71 12.32 -8.54
N ASP A 194 3.24 13.52 -8.72
CA ASP A 194 2.77 14.75 -8.09
C ASP A 194 1.53 15.23 -8.84
N ALA A 195 0.35 14.92 -8.30
CA ALA A 195 -0.93 15.25 -8.93
C ALA A 195 -2.08 15.45 -7.92
N LEU A 196 -1.77 15.50 -6.60
CA LEU A 196 -2.82 15.60 -5.58
C LEU A 196 -3.67 16.84 -5.74
N PHE A 197 -3.07 17.96 -6.10
CA PHE A 197 -3.72 19.26 -6.19
C PHE A 197 -3.91 19.77 -7.63
N ASP A 198 -3.59 18.99 -8.65
CA ASP A 198 -3.74 19.37 -10.06
C ASP A 198 -5.19 19.64 -10.46
N HIS A 199 -6.14 19.07 -9.72
CA HIS A 199 -7.55 19.13 -10.03
C HIS A 199 -8.37 19.48 -8.80
N LYS A 200 -9.56 20.06 -9.03
CA LYS A 200 -10.49 20.39 -7.94
C LYS A 200 -10.83 19.14 -7.13
N LEU A 201 -10.37 19.08 -5.90
CA LEU A 201 -10.70 18.04 -4.96
C LEU A 201 -12.20 18.06 -4.61
N THR A 202 -12.82 16.87 -4.49
CA THR A 202 -14.23 16.66 -4.17
C THR A 202 -14.46 15.76 -2.98
N GLY A 203 -13.38 15.12 -2.48
CA GLY A 203 -13.44 14.26 -1.31
C GLY A 203 -12.06 13.92 -0.78
N HIS A 204 -12.01 13.74 0.53
CA HIS A 204 -10.88 13.24 1.30
C HIS A 204 -11.39 12.15 2.24
N PHE A 205 -10.83 10.97 2.15
CA PHE A 205 -11.30 9.83 2.93
C PHE A 205 -10.12 9.09 3.56
N ARG A 206 -10.30 8.70 4.82
CA ARG A 206 -9.36 7.83 5.54
C ARG A 206 -10.09 6.60 6.03
N TRP A 207 -9.76 5.47 5.43
CA TRP A 207 -10.36 4.21 5.84
C TRP A 207 -9.87 3.82 7.23
N LYS A 208 -10.81 3.58 8.13
CA LYS A 208 -10.52 3.07 9.46
C LYS A 208 -10.40 1.55 9.39
N VAL A 209 -9.26 1.02 9.72
CA VAL A 209 -8.94 -0.41 9.76
C VAL A 209 -8.42 -0.80 11.12
#